data_2eda91b32ee8146f0dd364ac8de11534
#
_entry.id   2eda91b32ee8146f0dd364ac8de11534
#
_cell.length_a   1.000
_cell.length_b   1.000
_cell.length_c   1.000
_cell.angle_alpha   90.00
_cell.angle_beta   90.00
_cell.angle_gamma   90.00
#
_symmetry.space_group_name_H-M   'P 1'
#
loop_
_entity.id
_entity.type
_entity.pdbx_description
1 polymer ?
#
loop_
_entity_poly.entity_id
_entity_poly.type
_entity_poly.pdbx_seq_one_letter_code
_entity_poly.pdbx_strand_id
1 'polypeptide(L)'
;MKKQGFGTTKDGKEALLYTLSNKNGMEISVTDYGAHLVSVLVPDKDGKKRDVVLGFDSVTGYETDGSHFGATIGRNGNRIAGAAFELHGKTYQLAKNENNNLHSGPDGYDYRLWNVEEADDSAVTFVLMSPDGDQGFPGNFEVSVTYTLTDENAVEIHYEGSCDQDTVVNMTNHSYFNLAGHDAGSIENQTLVLKAEQFSPVIDSASIPTGEHAPVQGTPMDFTSEKAIGAEIEADFEQLKLTGGYDHNFILDKAVEGSIELMAVASCKESGITMEAFTDLPCVQFYAGNFIAPVTGKNGVFYDKRNGFCLESQYVPNAINQEGEEKPILEAGDTYDTTTVYKFIF
;
A
#
# COMPACT_ATOMS: atom_id res chain seq x y z
N MET A 1 -7.83 20.05 -12.53
CA MET A 1 -8.49 18.93 -11.79
C MET A 1 -9.91 18.74 -12.30
N LYS A 2 -10.37 17.48 -12.38
CA LYS A 2 -11.77 17.11 -12.67
C LYS A 2 -12.37 16.42 -11.45
N LYS A 3 -13.60 16.79 -11.08
CA LYS A 3 -14.37 16.17 -9.99
C LYS A 3 -15.66 15.58 -10.53
N GLN A 4 -16.01 14.36 -10.11
CA GLN A 4 -17.24 13.68 -10.55
C GLN A 4 -17.78 12.77 -9.45
N GLY A 5 -19.08 12.39 -9.51
CA GLY A 5 -19.65 11.37 -8.64
C GLY A 5 -18.98 10.02 -8.88
N PHE A 6 -18.74 9.26 -7.80
CA PHE A 6 -18.18 7.91 -7.85
C PHE A 6 -19.16 6.83 -7.38
N GLY A 7 -20.37 7.23 -7.09
CA GLY A 7 -21.47 6.38 -6.64
C GLY A 7 -21.92 6.73 -5.22
N THR A 8 -22.86 5.94 -4.72
CA THR A 8 -23.43 6.11 -3.38
C THR A 8 -23.06 4.93 -2.52
N THR A 9 -22.53 5.20 -1.33
CA THR A 9 -22.16 4.17 -0.35
C THR A 9 -23.39 3.44 0.18
N LYS A 10 -23.19 2.26 0.79
CA LYS A 10 -24.29 1.51 1.46
C LYS A 10 -25.03 2.34 2.51
N ASP A 11 -24.37 3.34 3.11
CA ASP A 11 -24.96 4.26 4.09
C ASP A 11 -25.68 5.46 3.44
N GLY A 12 -25.80 5.48 2.11
CA GLY A 12 -26.53 6.51 1.36
C GLY A 12 -25.76 7.82 1.16
N LYS A 13 -24.44 7.86 1.41
CA LYS A 13 -23.58 9.03 1.19
C LYS A 13 -23.01 8.99 -0.22
N GLU A 14 -22.86 10.15 -0.85
CA GLU A 14 -22.22 10.27 -2.15
C GLU A 14 -20.69 10.20 -1.99
N ALA A 15 -20.03 9.32 -2.76
CA ALA A 15 -18.60 9.28 -2.93
C ALA A 15 -18.19 10.04 -4.20
N LEU A 16 -17.05 10.70 -4.15
CA LEU A 16 -16.54 11.55 -5.22
C LEU A 16 -15.19 11.04 -5.74
N LEU A 17 -14.94 11.25 -7.03
CA LEU A 17 -13.69 10.92 -7.70
C LEU A 17 -13.02 12.21 -8.17
N TYR A 18 -11.75 12.36 -7.86
CA TYR A 18 -10.90 13.49 -8.22
C TYR A 18 -9.84 13.02 -9.21
N THR A 19 -9.76 13.67 -10.38
CA THR A 19 -8.75 13.35 -11.40
C THR A 19 -7.80 14.52 -11.58
N LEU A 20 -6.52 14.25 -11.38
CA LEU A 20 -5.39 15.16 -11.60
C LEU A 20 -4.70 14.80 -12.91
N SER A 21 -4.10 15.78 -13.59
CA SER A 21 -3.38 15.56 -14.85
C SER A 21 -2.14 16.43 -14.90
N ASN A 22 -1.02 15.87 -15.32
CA ASN A 22 0.20 16.63 -15.52
C ASN A 22 0.41 17.01 -17.00
N LYS A 23 1.43 17.84 -17.26
CA LYS A 23 1.75 18.31 -18.62
C LYS A 23 2.30 17.21 -19.56
N ASN A 24 2.76 16.08 -19.01
CA ASN A 24 3.34 14.98 -19.77
C ASN A 24 2.31 13.89 -20.16
N GLY A 25 1.03 14.12 -19.81
CA GLY A 25 -0.06 13.26 -20.21
C GLY A 25 -0.40 12.16 -19.22
N MET A 26 0.24 12.09 -18.05
CA MET A 26 -0.22 11.26 -16.95
C MET A 26 -1.50 11.82 -16.35
N GLU A 27 -2.32 10.90 -15.82
CA GLU A 27 -3.50 11.23 -15.02
C GLU A 27 -3.58 10.25 -13.83
N ILE A 28 -4.02 10.75 -12.67
CA ILE A 28 -4.40 9.90 -11.56
C ILE A 28 -5.83 10.20 -11.14
N SER A 29 -6.52 9.19 -10.64
CA SER A 29 -7.85 9.39 -10.05
C SER A 29 -7.86 8.81 -8.64
N VAL A 30 -8.32 9.61 -7.69
CA VAL A 30 -8.44 9.25 -6.27
C VAL A 30 -9.85 9.54 -5.78
N THR A 31 -10.37 8.72 -4.88
CA THR A 31 -11.73 8.90 -4.32
C THR A 31 -11.66 9.27 -2.84
N ASP A 32 -12.64 10.03 -2.36
CA ASP A 32 -12.81 10.33 -0.94
C ASP A 32 -13.30 9.13 -0.11
N TYR A 33 -13.73 8.04 -0.75
CA TYR A 33 -13.98 6.78 -0.06
C TYR A 33 -12.69 6.01 0.11
N GLY A 34 -12.25 5.79 1.35
CA GLY A 34 -10.99 5.11 1.70
C GLY A 34 -9.72 5.80 1.19
N ALA A 35 -9.86 7.02 0.66
CA ALA A 35 -8.79 7.72 -0.05
C ALA A 35 -8.06 6.79 -1.06
N HIS A 36 -8.82 5.95 -1.79
CA HIS A 36 -8.25 4.98 -2.72
C HIS A 36 -7.66 5.65 -3.97
N LEU A 37 -6.47 5.22 -4.36
CA LEU A 37 -5.88 5.48 -5.69
C LEU A 37 -6.57 4.55 -6.71
N VAL A 38 -7.55 5.09 -7.43
CA VAL A 38 -8.44 4.33 -8.32
C VAL A 38 -7.83 4.05 -9.68
N SER A 39 -7.04 5.00 -10.19
CA SER A 39 -6.48 4.93 -11.56
C SER A 39 -5.15 5.67 -11.62
N VAL A 40 -4.20 5.11 -12.38
CA VAL A 40 -2.94 5.76 -12.76
C VAL A 40 -2.73 5.53 -14.26
N LEU A 41 -3.07 6.55 -15.06
CA LEU A 41 -2.92 6.52 -16.51
C LEU A 41 -1.51 7.00 -16.89
N VAL A 42 -0.72 6.10 -17.46
CA VAL A 42 0.66 6.35 -17.90
C VAL A 42 0.74 6.14 -19.42
N PRO A 43 1.32 7.07 -20.20
CA PRO A 43 1.65 6.80 -21.60
C PRO A 43 2.63 5.61 -21.69
N ASP A 44 2.39 4.69 -22.63
CA ASP A 44 3.34 3.64 -22.94
C ASP A 44 4.32 4.10 -24.04
N LYS A 45 5.30 3.25 -24.39
CA LYS A 45 6.30 3.52 -25.45
C LYS A 45 5.71 3.89 -26.83
N ASP A 46 4.43 3.59 -27.07
CA ASP A 46 3.71 3.90 -28.31
C ASP A 46 2.78 5.12 -28.11
N GLY A 47 2.82 5.77 -26.95
CA GLY A 47 2.01 6.93 -26.57
C GLY A 47 0.56 6.59 -26.19
N LYS A 48 0.22 5.31 -26.06
CA LYS A 48 -1.10 4.88 -25.59
C LYS A 48 -1.15 4.97 -24.06
N LYS A 49 -2.17 5.60 -23.51
CA LYS A 49 -2.39 5.61 -22.05
C LYS A 49 -2.80 4.21 -21.55
N ARG A 50 -2.08 3.73 -20.55
CA ARG A 50 -2.38 2.51 -19.81
C ARG A 50 -2.74 2.85 -18.38
N ASP A 51 -3.83 2.30 -17.88
CA ASP A 51 -4.14 2.36 -16.46
C ASP A 51 -3.38 1.23 -15.75
N VAL A 52 -2.38 1.60 -14.96
CA VAL A 52 -1.42 0.65 -14.39
C VAL A 52 -1.76 0.20 -12.97
N VAL A 53 -2.97 0.46 -12.47
CA VAL A 53 -3.43 -0.05 -11.16
C VAL A 53 -4.77 -0.78 -11.28
N LEU A 54 -4.97 -1.80 -10.46
CA LEU A 54 -6.25 -2.49 -10.32
C LEU A 54 -7.23 -1.64 -9.50
N GLY A 55 -8.54 -1.83 -9.69
CA GLY A 55 -9.58 -1.10 -8.96
C GLY A 55 -10.97 -1.34 -9.53
N PHE A 56 -11.92 -0.50 -9.13
CA PHE A 56 -13.32 -0.58 -9.53
C PHE A 56 -13.83 0.73 -10.15
N ASP A 57 -14.92 0.65 -10.91
CA ASP A 57 -15.54 1.81 -11.58
C ASP A 57 -16.44 2.64 -10.65
N SER A 58 -16.71 2.16 -9.44
CA SER A 58 -17.57 2.84 -8.46
C SER A 58 -17.26 2.41 -7.03
N VAL A 59 -17.72 3.20 -6.06
CA VAL A 59 -17.60 2.92 -4.63
C VAL A 59 -18.13 1.54 -4.22
N THR A 60 -19.17 1.03 -4.88
CA THR A 60 -19.78 -0.27 -4.58
C THR A 60 -18.78 -1.42 -4.69
N GLY A 61 -17.86 -1.38 -5.65
CA GLY A 61 -16.79 -2.38 -5.77
C GLY A 61 -15.89 -2.39 -4.53
N TYR A 62 -15.47 -1.23 -4.08
CA TYR A 62 -14.61 -1.07 -2.90
C TYR A 62 -15.31 -1.46 -1.59
N GLU A 63 -16.63 -1.30 -1.48
CA GLU A 63 -17.40 -1.72 -0.30
C GLU A 63 -17.59 -3.23 -0.19
N THR A 64 -17.47 -3.96 -1.29
CA THR A 64 -17.81 -5.38 -1.38
C THR A 64 -16.60 -6.28 -1.56
N ASP A 65 -15.50 -5.74 -2.03
CA ASP A 65 -14.26 -6.48 -2.26
C ASP A 65 -13.27 -6.25 -1.09
N GLY A 66 -12.66 -7.33 -0.61
CA GLY A 66 -11.70 -7.28 0.50
C GLY A 66 -10.23 -7.23 0.04
N SER A 67 -9.96 -6.93 -1.25
CA SER A 67 -8.59 -6.91 -1.79
C SER A 67 -7.84 -5.61 -1.51
N HIS A 68 -8.48 -4.58 -0.96
CA HIS A 68 -7.88 -3.27 -0.65
C HIS A 68 -7.26 -2.53 -1.85
N PHE A 69 -7.78 -2.70 -3.07
CA PHE A 69 -7.21 -2.07 -4.28
C PHE A 69 -7.03 -0.56 -4.13
N GLY A 70 -5.78 -0.08 -4.12
CA GLY A 70 -5.45 1.34 -4.02
C GLY A 70 -5.71 2.01 -2.68
N ALA A 71 -6.05 1.23 -1.65
CA ALA A 71 -6.49 1.72 -0.34
C ALA A 71 -5.42 2.53 0.41
N THR A 72 -5.86 3.59 1.09
CA THR A 72 -5.11 4.17 2.19
C THR A 72 -5.36 3.34 3.45
N ILE A 73 -4.34 2.60 3.88
CA ILE A 73 -4.38 1.71 5.03
C ILE A 73 -3.92 2.45 6.29
N GLY A 74 -4.72 2.35 7.34
CA GLY A 74 -4.44 2.94 8.65
C GLY A 74 -5.50 2.52 9.69
N ARG A 75 -5.18 2.72 10.97
CA ARG A 75 -4.05 3.41 11.62
C ARG A 75 -2.73 2.64 11.46
N ASN A 76 -2.78 1.28 11.45
CA ASN A 76 -1.63 0.41 11.29
C ASN A 76 -1.80 -0.54 10.11
N GLY A 77 -0.92 -0.45 9.14
CA GLY A 77 -0.82 -1.38 8.01
C GLY A 77 -0.24 -2.73 8.43
N ASN A 78 -0.48 -3.75 7.61
CA ASN A 78 -0.08 -5.12 7.88
C ASN A 78 -0.63 -5.66 9.22
N ARG A 79 0.05 -6.63 9.87
CA ARG A 79 -0.49 -7.41 10.98
C ARG A 79 0.06 -7.02 12.34
N ILE A 80 -0.82 -7.07 13.35
CA ILE A 80 -0.46 -7.12 14.78
C ILE A 80 -0.93 -8.45 15.34
N ALA A 81 0.01 -9.27 15.81
CA ALA A 81 -0.22 -10.63 16.28
C ALA A 81 -1.23 -10.68 17.44
N GLY A 82 -2.16 -11.66 17.38
CA GLY A 82 -3.18 -11.83 18.40
C GLY A 82 -4.16 -10.66 18.52
N ALA A 83 -4.05 -9.62 17.68
CA ALA A 83 -4.78 -8.37 17.76
C ALA A 83 -4.63 -7.68 19.12
N ALA A 84 -3.40 -7.61 19.63
CA ALA A 84 -3.11 -6.95 20.88
C ALA A 84 -1.68 -6.44 20.92
N PHE A 85 -1.44 -5.35 21.64
CA PHE A 85 -0.11 -4.86 21.96
C PHE A 85 -0.08 -4.24 23.35
N GLU A 86 1.13 -4.13 23.92
CA GLU A 86 1.36 -3.42 25.17
C GLU A 86 2.06 -2.08 24.89
N LEU A 87 1.55 -1.02 25.50
CA LEU A 87 2.16 0.31 25.46
C LEU A 87 2.09 0.90 26.88
N HIS A 88 3.26 1.26 27.44
CA HIS A 88 3.41 1.79 28.81
C HIS A 88 2.77 0.91 29.90
N GLY A 89 2.91 -0.42 29.78
CA GLY A 89 2.37 -1.38 30.76
C GLY A 89 0.85 -1.56 30.69
N LYS A 90 0.18 -1.01 29.69
CA LYS A 90 -1.24 -1.22 29.42
C LYS A 90 -1.41 -2.03 28.14
N THR A 91 -2.19 -3.10 28.22
CA THR A 91 -2.55 -3.93 27.06
C THR A 91 -3.74 -3.30 26.33
N TYR A 92 -3.60 -3.11 25.02
CA TYR A 92 -4.65 -2.67 24.10
C TYR A 92 -5.12 -3.86 23.27
N GLN A 93 -6.44 -4.10 23.29
CA GLN A 93 -7.07 -5.14 22.47
C GLN A 93 -7.64 -4.50 21.21
N LEU A 94 -7.20 -4.97 20.05
CA LEU A 94 -7.64 -4.47 18.77
C LEU A 94 -8.80 -5.29 18.19
N ALA A 95 -9.53 -4.70 17.27
CA ALA A 95 -10.50 -5.43 16.48
C ALA A 95 -9.81 -6.50 15.61
N LYS A 96 -10.42 -7.69 15.54
CA LYS A 96 -9.92 -8.83 14.75
C LYS A 96 -10.67 -8.93 13.45
N ASN A 97 -9.94 -9.14 12.36
CA ASN A 97 -10.50 -9.52 11.06
C ASN A 97 -9.94 -10.85 10.55
N GLU A 98 -9.04 -11.44 11.28
CA GLU A 98 -8.51 -12.80 11.16
C GLU A 98 -8.26 -13.32 12.59
N ASN A 99 -7.25 -14.16 12.80
CA ASN A 99 -6.74 -14.45 14.14
C ASN A 99 -5.92 -13.29 14.73
N ASN A 100 -5.58 -12.33 13.90
CA ASN A 100 -4.77 -11.14 14.18
C ASN A 100 -5.59 -9.86 13.92
N ASN A 101 -4.96 -8.69 14.05
CA ASN A 101 -5.44 -7.45 13.46
C ASN A 101 -4.65 -7.26 12.16
N LEU A 102 -5.32 -7.22 11.02
CA LEU A 102 -4.78 -6.91 9.71
C LEU A 102 -5.36 -5.58 9.24
N HIS A 103 -4.50 -4.65 8.79
CA HIS A 103 -4.90 -3.35 8.24
C HIS A 103 -5.88 -2.59 9.15
N SER A 104 -5.62 -2.63 10.47
CA SER A 104 -6.42 -2.00 11.53
C SER A 104 -7.80 -2.62 11.78
N GLY A 105 -8.13 -3.77 11.16
CA GLY A 105 -9.35 -4.52 11.48
C GLY A 105 -10.49 -4.29 10.47
N PRO A 106 -11.72 -4.73 10.81
CA PRO A 106 -12.81 -4.82 9.85
C PRO A 106 -13.42 -3.48 9.41
N ASP A 107 -13.11 -2.39 10.12
CA ASP A 107 -13.54 -1.03 9.81
C ASP A 107 -12.33 -0.10 9.73
N GLY A 108 -11.35 -0.48 8.91
CA GLY A 108 -10.15 0.29 8.61
C GLY A 108 -10.45 1.60 7.88
N TYR A 109 -9.41 2.39 7.66
CA TYR A 109 -9.55 3.71 7.03
C TYR A 109 -10.02 3.63 5.57
N ASP A 110 -9.77 2.53 4.92
CA ASP A 110 -10.15 2.20 3.54
C ASP A 110 -11.67 1.99 3.35
N TYR A 111 -12.43 1.75 4.43
CA TYR A 111 -13.89 1.61 4.38
C TYR A 111 -14.66 2.88 4.78
N ARG A 112 -13.97 4.03 4.89
CA ARG A 112 -14.56 5.28 5.38
C ARG A 112 -14.58 6.38 4.34
N LEU A 113 -15.59 7.24 4.42
CA LEU A 113 -15.57 8.52 3.69
C LEU A 113 -14.68 9.51 4.44
N TRP A 114 -13.69 10.03 3.73
CA TRP A 114 -12.80 11.09 4.17
C TRP A 114 -13.35 12.46 3.78
N ASN A 115 -13.05 13.47 4.56
CA ASN A 115 -13.34 14.84 4.19
C ASN A 115 -12.26 15.35 3.24
N VAL A 116 -12.66 16.13 2.23
CA VAL A 116 -11.69 16.81 1.37
C VAL A 116 -11.36 18.16 1.99
N GLU A 117 -10.09 18.38 2.31
CA GLU A 117 -9.62 19.65 2.88
C GLU A 117 -9.22 20.62 1.78
N GLU A 118 -8.36 20.17 0.87
CA GLU A 118 -7.92 20.96 -0.28
C GLU A 118 -7.93 20.11 -1.56
N ALA A 119 -8.16 20.76 -2.68
CA ALA A 119 -8.04 20.12 -3.98
C ALA A 119 -7.77 21.19 -5.06
N ASP A 120 -6.65 21.01 -5.79
CA ASP A 120 -6.26 21.88 -6.91
C ASP A 120 -5.90 21.05 -8.17
N ASP A 121 -5.23 21.65 -9.15
CA ASP A 121 -4.93 20.96 -10.41
C ASP A 121 -3.85 19.89 -10.28
N SER A 122 -3.05 19.89 -9.21
CA SER A 122 -1.89 19.04 -8.97
C SER A 122 -2.02 18.12 -7.75
N ALA A 123 -2.86 18.49 -6.77
CA ALA A 123 -2.96 17.76 -5.51
C ALA A 123 -4.40 17.69 -4.99
N VAL A 124 -4.67 16.67 -4.16
CA VAL A 124 -5.88 16.57 -3.35
C VAL A 124 -5.53 16.02 -1.98
N THR A 125 -6.04 16.68 -0.93
CA THR A 125 -5.84 16.31 0.47
C THR A 125 -7.16 15.83 1.08
N PHE A 126 -7.12 14.63 1.63
CA PHE A 126 -8.21 14.03 2.39
C PHE A 126 -7.86 13.97 3.87
N VAL A 127 -8.82 14.25 4.75
CA VAL A 127 -8.66 14.25 6.21
C VAL A 127 -9.65 13.28 6.86
N LEU A 128 -9.16 12.53 7.84
CA LEU A 128 -9.97 11.60 8.64
C LEU A 128 -9.71 11.85 10.15
N MET A 129 -10.80 11.84 10.92
CA MET A 129 -10.77 11.81 12.40
C MET A 129 -11.02 10.38 12.87
N SER A 130 -10.06 9.80 13.57
CA SER A 130 -10.14 8.48 14.18
C SER A 130 -10.19 8.65 15.71
N PRO A 131 -11.34 8.44 16.37
CA PRO A 131 -11.50 8.72 17.79
C PRO A 131 -10.72 7.77 18.69
N ASP A 132 -10.53 8.14 19.96
CA ASP A 132 -9.94 7.25 20.97
C ASP A 132 -10.71 5.93 21.04
N GLY A 133 -9.98 4.80 21.02
CA GLY A 133 -10.54 3.45 21.01
C GLY A 133 -11.02 2.95 19.65
N ASP A 134 -10.83 3.71 18.59
CA ASP A 134 -11.16 3.30 17.22
C ASP A 134 -10.38 2.03 16.84
N GLN A 135 -11.09 0.96 16.46
CA GLN A 135 -10.56 -0.41 16.25
C GLN A 135 -9.69 -0.92 17.42
N GLY A 136 -9.75 -0.28 18.61
CA GLY A 136 -8.99 -0.56 19.81
C GLY A 136 -7.71 0.25 20.00
N PHE A 137 -7.35 1.11 19.05
CA PHE A 137 -6.18 1.98 19.17
C PHE A 137 -6.44 3.17 20.10
N PRO A 138 -5.47 3.55 20.97
CA PRO A 138 -5.61 4.71 21.86
C PRO A 138 -5.47 6.03 21.11
N GLY A 139 -6.12 7.06 21.67
CA GLY A 139 -6.01 8.46 21.29
C GLY A 139 -6.87 8.89 20.12
N ASN A 140 -7.26 10.17 20.15
CA ASN A 140 -7.91 10.84 19.03
C ASN A 140 -6.84 11.21 18.01
N PHE A 141 -6.86 10.53 16.86
CA PHE A 141 -5.89 10.71 15.78
C PHE A 141 -6.55 11.45 14.61
N GLU A 142 -6.06 12.65 14.32
CA GLU A 142 -6.37 13.35 13.07
C GLU A 142 -5.29 13.06 12.06
N VAL A 143 -5.67 12.64 10.87
CA VAL A 143 -4.73 12.30 9.81
C VAL A 143 -5.20 12.83 8.47
N SER A 144 -4.25 13.34 7.70
CA SER A 144 -4.44 13.67 6.30
C SER A 144 -3.64 12.74 5.39
N VAL A 145 -4.13 12.54 4.17
CA VAL A 145 -3.38 11.98 3.05
C VAL A 145 -3.49 12.93 1.86
N THR A 146 -2.34 13.33 1.35
CA THR A 146 -2.24 14.18 0.16
C THR A 146 -1.69 13.38 -1.00
N TYR A 147 -2.47 13.31 -2.09
CA TYR A 147 -2.02 12.79 -3.38
C TYR A 147 -1.60 13.94 -4.27
N THR A 148 -0.34 13.93 -4.72
CA THR A 148 0.20 14.91 -5.66
C THR A 148 0.65 14.21 -6.93
N LEU A 149 0.22 14.72 -8.09
CA LEU A 149 0.76 14.31 -9.39
C LEU A 149 1.73 15.39 -9.89
N THR A 150 3.02 15.06 -9.89
CA THR A 150 4.06 16.01 -10.27
C THR A 150 4.28 16.07 -11.79
N ASP A 151 4.92 17.14 -12.24
CA ASP A 151 5.38 17.30 -13.61
C ASP A 151 6.60 16.43 -13.98
N GLU A 152 7.22 15.81 -12.98
CA GLU A 152 8.28 14.79 -13.10
C GLU A 152 7.74 13.37 -13.22
N ASN A 153 6.39 13.23 -13.41
CA ASN A 153 5.66 11.97 -13.55
C ASN A 153 5.67 11.11 -12.27
N ALA A 154 5.65 11.75 -11.11
CA ALA A 154 5.56 11.07 -9.84
C ALA A 154 4.16 11.24 -9.22
N VAL A 155 3.66 10.15 -8.62
CA VAL A 155 2.54 10.15 -7.69
C VAL A 155 3.16 10.15 -6.30
N GLU A 156 3.05 11.28 -5.60
CA GLU A 156 3.49 11.40 -4.21
C GLU A 156 2.29 11.20 -3.30
N ILE A 157 2.45 10.35 -2.28
CA ILE A 157 1.44 10.07 -1.27
C ILE A 157 2.06 10.47 0.07
N HIS A 158 1.63 11.61 0.59
CA HIS A 158 2.12 12.16 1.85
C HIS A 158 1.07 11.98 2.94
N TYR A 159 1.48 11.40 4.05
CA TYR A 159 0.66 11.23 5.25
C TYR A 159 1.16 12.18 6.32
N GLU A 160 0.25 12.96 6.90
CA GLU A 160 0.53 13.81 8.07
C GLU A 160 -0.56 13.60 9.11
N GLY A 161 -0.18 13.53 10.40
CA GLY A 161 -1.18 13.37 11.45
C GLY A 161 -0.64 13.60 12.85
N SER A 162 -1.54 13.80 13.80
CA SER A 162 -1.20 13.95 15.22
C SER A 162 -2.22 13.27 16.13
N CYS A 163 -1.77 12.84 17.29
CA CYS A 163 -2.60 12.17 18.28
C CYS A 163 -2.49 12.85 19.65
N ASP A 164 -3.57 12.85 20.42
CA ASP A 164 -3.60 13.38 21.79
C ASP A 164 -3.10 12.39 22.86
N GLN A 165 -2.78 11.15 22.46
CA GLN A 165 -2.18 10.10 23.30
C GLN A 165 -1.13 9.35 22.50
N ASP A 166 -0.17 8.73 23.21
CA ASP A 166 0.75 7.78 22.58
C ASP A 166 -0.03 6.64 21.91
N THR A 167 0.28 6.38 20.67
CA THR A 167 -0.45 5.40 19.86
C THR A 167 0.48 4.71 18.85
N VAL A 168 -0.05 3.71 18.15
CA VAL A 168 0.65 3.02 17.06
C VAL A 168 0.15 3.57 15.73
N VAL A 169 1.07 4.06 14.88
CA VAL A 169 0.76 4.56 13.54
C VAL A 169 1.75 3.99 12.53
N ASN A 170 1.25 3.31 11.52
CA ASN A 170 2.03 2.73 10.43
C ASN A 170 1.15 2.71 9.18
N MET A 171 1.05 3.85 8.50
CA MET A 171 0.17 3.99 7.33
C MET A 171 0.88 3.55 6.06
N THR A 172 0.10 3.03 5.11
CA THR A 172 0.60 2.62 3.80
C THR A 172 -0.46 2.78 2.72
N ASN A 173 -0.05 2.63 1.46
CA ASN A 173 -0.96 2.55 0.30
C ASN A 173 -0.91 1.14 -0.31
N HIS A 174 -2.07 0.54 -0.50
CA HIS A 174 -2.23 -0.83 -1.00
C HIS A 174 -2.58 -0.88 -2.49
N SER A 175 -1.88 -0.09 -3.32
CA SER A 175 -2.07 -0.13 -4.77
C SER A 175 -1.49 -1.40 -5.38
N TYR A 176 -2.30 -2.04 -6.24
CA TYR A 176 -1.86 -3.19 -7.03
C TYR A 176 -1.48 -2.71 -8.42
N PHE A 177 -0.19 -2.74 -8.72
CA PHE A 177 0.37 -2.30 -9.99
C PHE A 177 0.42 -3.43 -11.01
N ASN A 178 0.09 -3.09 -12.25
CA ASN A 178 0.37 -3.88 -13.44
C ASN A 178 0.84 -2.94 -14.55
N LEU A 179 2.15 -2.89 -14.77
CA LEU A 179 2.75 -1.92 -15.69
C LEU A 179 2.46 -2.22 -17.18
N ALA A 180 1.88 -3.38 -17.48
CA ALA A 180 1.34 -3.69 -18.81
C ALA A 180 -0.08 -3.12 -19.02
N GLY A 181 -0.75 -2.69 -17.93
CA GLY A 181 -2.13 -2.25 -17.86
C GLY A 181 -2.96 -3.17 -16.96
N HIS A 182 -3.96 -2.62 -16.26
CA HIS A 182 -4.83 -3.40 -15.36
C HIS A 182 -5.58 -4.53 -16.07
N ASP A 183 -5.70 -4.45 -17.40
CA ASP A 183 -6.37 -5.40 -18.28
C ASP A 183 -5.43 -6.45 -18.92
N ALA A 184 -4.14 -6.42 -18.57
CA ALA A 184 -3.13 -7.27 -19.20
C ALA A 184 -2.98 -8.68 -18.59
N GLY A 185 -3.68 -8.98 -17.49
CA GLY A 185 -3.58 -10.27 -16.80
C GLY A 185 -2.35 -10.37 -15.90
N SER A 186 -1.56 -11.45 -15.99
CA SER A 186 -0.48 -11.75 -15.03
C SER A 186 0.69 -10.76 -15.07
N ILE A 187 1.21 -10.42 -13.86
CA ILE A 187 2.41 -9.58 -13.66
C ILE A 187 3.71 -10.40 -13.74
N GLU A 188 3.67 -11.70 -13.92
CA GLU A 188 4.83 -12.60 -13.74
C GLU A 188 5.97 -12.33 -14.73
N ASN A 189 5.67 -11.71 -15.88
CA ASN A 189 6.66 -11.31 -16.89
C ASN A 189 7.28 -9.92 -16.64
N GLN A 190 6.81 -9.19 -15.63
CA GLN A 190 7.37 -7.91 -15.23
C GLN A 190 8.57 -8.13 -14.33
N THR A 191 9.54 -7.22 -14.39
CA THR A 191 10.76 -7.35 -13.59
C THR A 191 10.72 -6.44 -12.38
N LEU A 192 11.42 -6.86 -11.32
CA LEU A 192 11.53 -6.12 -10.06
C LEU A 192 12.97 -6.11 -9.57
N VAL A 193 13.39 -4.98 -9.03
CA VAL A 193 14.58 -4.82 -8.18
C VAL A 193 14.11 -4.27 -6.86
N LEU A 194 14.57 -4.84 -5.74
CA LEU A 194 14.38 -4.30 -4.38
C LEU A 194 15.72 -3.84 -3.81
N LYS A 195 15.74 -2.68 -3.15
CA LYS A 195 16.90 -2.17 -2.43
C LYS A 195 16.93 -2.72 -1.00
N ALA A 196 17.04 -4.05 -0.91
CA ALA A 196 16.99 -4.78 0.36
C ALA A 196 17.82 -6.06 0.27
N GLU A 197 18.79 -6.23 1.16
CA GLU A 197 19.60 -7.45 1.30
C GLU A 197 19.00 -8.45 2.29
N GLN A 198 17.93 -8.07 3.02
CA GLN A 198 17.27 -8.89 4.02
C GLN A 198 15.75 -8.82 3.90
N PHE A 199 15.08 -9.87 4.36
CA PHE A 199 13.62 -9.94 4.49
C PHE A 199 13.22 -10.52 5.84
N SER A 200 11.97 -10.33 6.25
CA SER A 200 11.40 -10.89 7.47
C SER A 200 10.70 -12.23 7.15
N PRO A 201 11.29 -13.40 7.54
CA PRO A 201 10.60 -14.67 7.41
C PRO A 201 9.33 -14.71 8.25
N VAL A 202 8.29 -15.39 7.76
CA VAL A 202 7.04 -15.60 8.50
C VAL A 202 7.02 -16.95 9.20
N ILE A 203 6.30 -17.03 10.34
CA ILE A 203 6.22 -18.23 11.17
C ILE A 203 5.41 -19.34 10.47
N ASP A 204 4.29 -18.94 9.86
CA ASP A 204 3.32 -19.82 9.20
C ASP A 204 2.46 -19.04 8.20
N SER A 205 1.40 -19.66 7.71
CA SER A 205 0.46 -19.03 6.75
C SER A 205 -0.37 -17.87 7.33
N ALA A 206 -0.25 -17.58 8.63
CA ALA A 206 -0.83 -16.36 9.21
C ALA A 206 0.06 -15.12 8.99
N SER A 207 1.22 -15.29 8.34
CA SER A 207 2.13 -14.22 7.91
C SER A 207 2.59 -13.27 9.02
N ILE A 208 2.79 -13.80 10.23
CA ILE A 208 3.43 -13.07 11.33
C ILE A 208 4.95 -13.28 11.22
N PRO A 209 5.78 -12.22 11.21
CA PRO A 209 7.22 -12.35 11.17
C PRO A 209 7.80 -13.12 12.36
N THR A 210 8.88 -13.87 12.11
CA THR A 210 9.60 -14.62 13.17
C THR A 210 10.36 -13.69 14.12
N GLY A 211 10.64 -12.45 13.73
CA GLY A 211 11.57 -11.52 14.39
C GLY A 211 13.01 -11.64 13.87
N GLU A 212 13.24 -12.49 12.89
CA GLU A 212 14.55 -12.60 12.22
C GLU A 212 14.57 -11.75 10.95
N HIS A 213 15.76 -11.20 10.64
CA HIS A 213 16.11 -10.60 9.36
C HIS A 213 17.00 -11.58 8.59
N ALA A 214 16.39 -12.35 7.67
CA ALA A 214 17.10 -13.35 6.90
C ALA A 214 17.71 -12.75 5.62
N PRO A 215 18.94 -13.14 5.21
CA PRO A 215 19.53 -12.67 3.97
C PRO A 215 18.74 -13.17 2.76
N VAL A 216 18.58 -12.31 1.76
CA VAL A 216 17.92 -12.71 0.49
C VAL A 216 18.85 -13.51 -0.42
N GLN A 217 20.17 -13.27 -0.31
CA GLN A 217 21.19 -13.85 -1.19
C GLN A 217 21.11 -15.38 -1.24
N GLY A 218 21.06 -15.93 -2.45
CA GLY A 218 21.03 -17.38 -2.69
C GLY A 218 19.66 -18.02 -2.42
N THR A 219 18.62 -17.21 -2.24
CA THR A 219 17.23 -17.66 -2.08
C THR A 219 16.34 -17.10 -3.19
N PRO A 220 15.13 -17.63 -3.38
CA PRO A 220 14.15 -17.03 -4.29
C PRO A 220 13.73 -15.59 -3.91
N MET A 221 14.03 -15.14 -2.68
CA MET A 221 13.73 -13.78 -2.20
C MET A 221 14.73 -12.74 -2.74
N ASP A 222 15.79 -13.13 -3.43
CA ASP A 222 16.81 -12.21 -3.94
C ASP A 222 16.30 -11.42 -5.14
N PHE A 223 15.96 -10.16 -4.91
CA PHE A 223 15.62 -9.13 -5.90
C PHE A 223 16.63 -7.98 -5.90
N THR A 224 17.85 -8.18 -5.39
CA THR A 224 18.92 -7.16 -5.40
C THR A 224 19.38 -6.80 -6.82
N SER A 225 19.09 -7.66 -7.78
CA SER A 225 19.25 -7.44 -9.22
C SER A 225 17.94 -7.68 -9.96
N GLU A 226 17.83 -7.14 -11.18
CA GLU A 226 16.62 -7.28 -11.99
C GLU A 226 16.24 -8.76 -12.21
N LYS A 227 15.04 -9.13 -11.73
CA LYS A 227 14.49 -10.47 -11.84
C LYS A 227 13.00 -10.41 -12.21
N ALA A 228 12.55 -11.29 -13.11
CA ALA A 228 11.13 -11.42 -13.39
C ALA A 228 10.38 -11.90 -12.14
N ILE A 229 9.22 -11.30 -11.84
CA ILE A 229 8.41 -11.66 -10.65
C ILE A 229 8.06 -13.15 -10.67
N GLY A 230 7.72 -13.71 -11.84
CA GLY A 230 7.36 -15.12 -11.98
C GLY A 230 8.54 -16.09 -11.99
N ALA A 231 9.80 -15.63 -12.03
CA ALA A 231 10.95 -16.52 -12.28
C ALA A 231 11.10 -17.64 -11.23
N GLU A 232 10.84 -17.32 -9.96
CA GLU A 232 11.01 -18.26 -8.84
C GLU A 232 9.80 -18.24 -7.88
N ILE A 233 8.67 -17.64 -8.27
CA ILE A 233 7.50 -17.47 -7.39
C ILE A 233 6.88 -18.82 -6.94
N GLU A 234 7.10 -19.90 -7.70
CA GLU A 234 6.67 -21.27 -7.40
C GLU A 234 7.84 -22.17 -6.94
N ALA A 235 9.00 -21.60 -6.58
CA ALA A 235 10.15 -22.37 -6.14
C ALA A 235 9.86 -23.21 -4.89
N ASP A 236 10.56 -24.33 -4.74
CA ASP A 236 10.48 -25.19 -3.55
C ASP A 236 11.19 -24.53 -2.35
N PHE A 237 10.63 -23.42 -1.89
CA PHE A 237 11.10 -22.62 -0.76
C PHE A 237 9.98 -22.45 0.25
N GLU A 238 10.28 -22.74 1.53
CA GLU A 238 9.26 -22.79 2.59
C GLU A 238 8.45 -21.49 2.68
N GLN A 239 9.11 -20.34 2.66
CA GLN A 239 8.46 -19.05 2.78
C GLN A 239 7.47 -18.78 1.66
N LEU A 240 7.80 -19.10 0.41
CA LEU A 240 6.88 -18.98 -0.72
C LEU A 240 5.68 -19.92 -0.61
N LYS A 241 5.88 -21.11 -0.03
CA LYS A 241 4.77 -22.07 0.20
C LYS A 241 3.81 -21.59 1.25
N LEU A 242 4.32 -20.96 2.33
CA LEU A 242 3.52 -20.42 3.43
C LEU A 242 2.57 -19.32 2.96
N THR A 243 3.01 -18.48 2.03
CA THR A 243 2.29 -17.29 1.55
C THR A 243 1.74 -17.42 0.12
N GLY A 244 1.89 -18.59 -0.51
CA GLY A 244 1.39 -18.86 -1.86
C GLY A 244 2.12 -18.10 -2.98
N GLY A 245 3.32 -17.60 -2.72
CA GLY A 245 4.16 -16.73 -3.55
C GLY A 245 4.79 -15.61 -2.71
N TYR A 246 5.23 -14.53 -3.34
CA TYR A 246 5.78 -13.39 -2.59
C TYR A 246 4.70 -12.63 -1.83
N ASP A 247 4.85 -12.53 -0.52
CA ASP A 247 4.06 -11.73 0.42
C ASP A 247 4.90 -11.52 1.70
N HIS A 248 5.99 -10.74 1.57
CA HIS A 248 6.97 -10.60 2.63
C HIS A 248 7.43 -9.16 2.78
N ASN A 249 7.79 -8.84 4.02
CA ASN A 249 8.46 -7.60 4.37
C ASN A 249 9.96 -7.68 4.02
N PHE A 250 10.46 -6.67 3.31
CA PHE A 250 11.88 -6.49 2.99
C PHE A 250 12.41 -5.29 3.75
N ILE A 251 13.56 -5.46 4.39
CA ILE A 251 14.26 -4.40 5.14
C ILE A 251 15.10 -3.59 4.15
N LEU A 252 14.82 -2.30 4.02
CA LEU A 252 15.47 -1.43 3.05
C LEU A 252 16.89 -1.06 3.46
N ASP A 253 17.81 -1.10 2.49
CA ASP A 253 19.20 -0.67 2.66
C ASP A 253 19.29 0.86 2.52
N LYS A 254 18.90 1.58 3.56
CA LYS A 254 18.88 3.05 3.56
C LYS A 254 20.25 3.63 3.95
N ALA A 255 20.70 4.63 3.19
CA ALA A 255 21.91 5.36 3.51
C ALA A 255 21.70 6.34 4.66
N VAL A 256 20.50 6.92 4.78
CA VAL A 256 20.10 7.85 5.83
C VAL A 256 18.70 7.47 6.32
N GLU A 257 18.60 7.12 7.59
CA GLU A 257 17.34 6.81 8.23
C GLU A 257 16.35 7.99 8.12
N GLY A 258 15.09 7.71 7.82
CA GLY A 258 14.03 8.73 7.65
C GLY A 258 14.14 9.59 6.39
N SER A 259 15.12 9.34 5.49
CA SER A 259 15.17 10.02 4.19
C SER A 259 14.35 9.29 3.12
N ILE A 260 13.78 10.03 2.18
CA ILE A 260 13.10 9.46 1.02
C ILE A 260 14.16 8.89 0.08
N GLU A 261 14.24 7.56 0.01
CA GLU A 261 15.21 6.84 -0.82
C GLU A 261 14.52 5.80 -1.72
N LEU A 262 15.20 5.42 -2.79
CA LEU A 262 14.75 4.39 -3.72
C LEU A 262 14.60 3.05 -2.99
N MET A 263 13.37 2.51 -2.95
CA MET A 263 13.08 1.20 -2.38
C MET A 263 12.96 0.10 -3.43
N ALA A 264 12.46 0.43 -4.62
CA ALA A 264 12.22 -0.55 -5.68
C ALA A 264 12.24 0.06 -7.08
N VAL A 265 12.55 -0.79 -8.08
CA VAL A 265 12.34 -0.49 -9.51
C VAL A 265 11.58 -1.65 -10.13
N ALA A 266 10.41 -1.38 -10.69
CA ALA A 266 9.64 -2.35 -11.46
C ALA A 266 9.58 -1.94 -12.94
N SER A 267 9.67 -2.90 -13.86
CA SER A 267 9.66 -2.60 -15.29
C SER A 267 8.81 -3.60 -16.09
N CYS A 268 8.18 -3.09 -17.14
CA CYS A 268 7.44 -3.91 -18.08
C CYS A 268 7.94 -3.67 -19.53
N LYS A 269 8.58 -4.65 -20.10
CA LYS A 269 9.11 -4.57 -21.47
C LYS A 269 8.01 -4.39 -22.52
N GLU A 270 6.83 -4.93 -22.27
CA GLU A 270 5.71 -4.87 -23.22
C GLU A 270 5.23 -3.42 -23.40
N SER A 271 4.96 -2.71 -22.32
CA SER A 271 4.53 -1.32 -22.33
C SER A 271 5.68 -0.33 -22.48
N GLY A 272 6.90 -0.71 -22.07
CA GLY A 272 8.05 0.18 -21.94
C GLY A 272 8.02 1.03 -20.68
N ILE A 273 7.04 0.85 -19.81
CA ILE A 273 6.89 1.60 -18.55
C ILE A 273 7.81 1.03 -17.49
N THR A 274 8.55 1.92 -16.82
CA THR A 274 9.30 1.64 -15.60
C THR A 274 8.73 2.48 -14.45
N MET A 275 8.59 1.89 -13.28
CA MET A 275 8.19 2.57 -12.04
C MET A 275 9.34 2.50 -11.05
N GLU A 276 9.82 3.65 -10.62
CA GLU A 276 10.72 3.82 -9.47
C GLU A 276 9.88 4.16 -8.25
N ALA A 277 10.04 3.40 -7.17
CA ALA A 277 9.33 3.63 -5.92
C ALA A 277 10.29 4.07 -4.81
N PHE A 278 9.88 5.08 -4.03
CA PHE A 278 10.70 5.67 -2.97
C PHE A 278 9.88 5.79 -1.68
N THR A 279 10.55 5.76 -0.53
CA THR A 279 9.92 6.00 0.78
C THR A 279 10.94 6.47 1.81
N ASP A 280 10.49 7.15 2.84
CA ASP A 280 11.23 7.46 4.07
C ASP A 280 11.13 6.33 5.11
N LEU A 281 10.16 5.41 4.99
CA LEU A 281 9.97 4.29 5.91
C LEU A 281 11.04 3.19 5.77
N PRO A 282 11.30 2.39 6.82
CA PRO A 282 12.42 1.44 6.87
C PRO A 282 12.23 0.18 6.02
N CYS A 283 11.00 -0.16 5.65
CA CYS A 283 10.68 -1.43 5.01
C CYS A 283 9.69 -1.28 3.85
N VAL A 284 9.60 -2.33 3.04
CA VAL A 284 8.57 -2.48 2.03
C VAL A 284 8.00 -3.90 2.05
N GLN A 285 6.67 -4.04 2.09
CA GLN A 285 6.00 -5.29 1.77
C GLN A 285 5.96 -5.45 0.26
N PHE A 286 6.55 -6.53 -0.27
CA PHE A 286 6.32 -6.95 -1.64
C PHE A 286 5.30 -8.08 -1.65
N TYR A 287 4.12 -7.79 -2.23
CA TYR A 287 3.01 -8.73 -2.38
C TYR A 287 2.68 -8.93 -3.86
N ALA A 288 2.74 -10.16 -4.33
CA ALA A 288 2.54 -10.49 -5.74
C ALA A 288 1.08 -10.80 -6.11
N GLY A 289 0.10 -10.35 -5.32
CA GLY A 289 -1.32 -10.54 -5.60
C GLY A 289 -1.78 -12.00 -5.53
N ASN A 290 -1.16 -12.82 -4.66
CA ASN A 290 -1.39 -14.27 -4.58
C ASN A 290 -2.82 -14.65 -4.21
N PHE A 291 -3.53 -13.77 -3.50
CA PHE A 291 -4.87 -14.01 -2.93
C PHE A 291 -5.95 -13.11 -3.55
N ILE A 292 -5.67 -12.44 -4.67
CA ILE A 292 -6.73 -11.74 -5.40
C ILE A 292 -7.81 -12.77 -5.75
N ALA A 293 -8.99 -12.59 -5.16
CA ALA A 293 -10.15 -13.42 -5.49
C ALA A 293 -10.67 -13.05 -6.89
N PRO A 294 -11.19 -14.03 -7.66
CA PRO A 294 -11.79 -13.74 -8.95
C PRO A 294 -12.88 -12.69 -8.86
N VAL A 295 -12.66 -11.52 -9.46
CA VAL A 295 -13.58 -10.37 -9.38
C VAL A 295 -13.61 -9.57 -10.69
N THR A 296 -14.76 -8.97 -11.01
CA THR A 296 -14.87 -8.01 -12.11
C THR A 296 -14.50 -6.61 -11.63
N GLY A 297 -13.40 -6.09 -12.15
CA GLY A 297 -12.88 -4.76 -11.85
C GLY A 297 -13.29 -3.70 -12.88
N LYS A 298 -12.42 -2.70 -13.06
CA LYS A 298 -12.64 -1.57 -13.96
C LYS A 298 -12.94 -2.01 -15.39
N ASN A 299 -13.88 -1.29 -16.04
CA ASN A 299 -14.27 -1.52 -17.44
C ASN A 299 -14.71 -2.97 -17.73
N GLY A 300 -15.19 -3.70 -16.71
CA GLY A 300 -15.61 -5.09 -16.85
C GLY A 300 -14.45 -6.09 -17.01
N VAL A 301 -13.23 -5.69 -16.75
CA VAL A 301 -12.05 -6.57 -16.78
C VAL A 301 -12.08 -7.53 -15.60
N PHE A 302 -11.80 -8.80 -15.88
CA PHE A 302 -11.75 -9.82 -14.84
C PHE A 302 -10.37 -9.87 -14.21
N TYR A 303 -10.30 -9.69 -12.89
CA TYR A 303 -9.08 -9.82 -12.11
C TYR A 303 -9.02 -11.18 -11.42
N ASP A 304 -7.82 -11.72 -11.29
CA ASP A 304 -7.54 -12.99 -10.64
C ASP A 304 -6.12 -12.95 -10.03
N LYS A 305 -5.73 -14.03 -9.39
CA LYS A 305 -4.40 -14.25 -8.80
C LYS A 305 -3.29 -13.68 -9.70
N ARG A 306 -2.38 -12.89 -9.11
CA ARG A 306 -1.20 -12.31 -9.78
C ARG A 306 -1.51 -11.36 -10.94
N ASN A 307 -2.65 -10.70 -10.92
CA ASN A 307 -2.93 -9.65 -11.90
C ASN A 307 -2.38 -8.28 -11.49
N GLY A 308 -1.89 -8.15 -10.26
CA GLY A 308 -1.22 -6.94 -9.75
C GLY A 308 -0.25 -7.27 -8.63
N PHE A 309 0.73 -6.40 -8.40
CA PHE A 309 1.66 -6.49 -7.27
C PHE A 309 1.61 -5.22 -6.44
N CYS A 310 1.89 -5.32 -5.13
CA CYS A 310 1.96 -4.20 -4.20
C CYS A 310 3.39 -3.96 -3.72
N LEU A 311 3.70 -2.69 -3.49
CA LEU A 311 4.91 -2.22 -2.83
C LEU A 311 4.45 -1.27 -1.70
N GLU A 312 4.22 -1.83 -0.52
CA GLU A 312 3.67 -1.10 0.63
C GLU A 312 4.81 -0.69 1.55
N SER A 313 5.11 0.61 1.59
CA SER A 313 6.09 1.15 2.54
C SER A 313 5.56 1.03 3.97
N GLN A 314 6.40 0.60 4.91
CA GLN A 314 5.93 0.29 6.27
C GLN A 314 7.08 0.15 7.27
N TYR A 315 6.75 0.06 8.56
CA TYR A 315 7.57 -0.59 9.59
C TYR A 315 7.43 -2.11 9.48
N VAL A 316 8.35 -2.86 10.13
CA VAL A 316 8.26 -4.32 10.19
C VAL A 316 6.88 -4.75 10.73
N PRO A 317 6.17 -5.66 10.06
CA PRO A 317 4.87 -6.13 10.56
C PRO A 317 5.00 -6.68 11.99
N ASN A 318 4.05 -6.35 12.86
CA ASN A 318 4.06 -6.72 14.29
C ASN A 318 5.22 -6.10 15.10
N ALA A 319 5.93 -5.09 14.59
CA ALA A 319 7.09 -4.48 15.28
C ALA A 319 6.77 -4.03 16.71
N ILE A 320 5.56 -3.55 16.97
CA ILE A 320 5.14 -3.12 18.31
C ILE A 320 5.30 -4.23 19.36
N ASN A 321 5.18 -5.50 18.97
CA ASN A 321 5.30 -6.69 19.85
C ASN A 321 6.68 -7.38 19.75
N GLN A 322 7.60 -6.92 18.87
CA GLN A 322 8.89 -7.58 18.67
C GLN A 322 10.01 -6.79 19.35
N GLU A 323 10.85 -7.48 20.12
CA GLU A 323 12.07 -6.88 20.69
C GLU A 323 13.10 -6.62 19.58
N GLY A 324 13.77 -5.47 19.64
CA GLY A 324 14.82 -5.12 18.68
C GLY A 324 14.34 -4.44 17.40
N GLU A 325 13.02 -4.42 17.15
CA GLU A 325 12.45 -3.69 16.02
C GLU A 325 12.18 -2.22 16.37
N GLU A 326 12.33 -1.36 15.38
CA GLU A 326 11.85 0.02 15.45
C GLU A 326 10.33 0.01 15.57
N LYS A 327 9.80 0.61 16.64
CA LYS A 327 8.38 0.58 16.93
C LYS A 327 7.65 1.76 16.29
N PRO A 328 6.53 1.54 15.62
CA PRO A 328 5.73 2.59 15.00
C PRO A 328 4.89 3.35 16.06
N ILE A 329 5.53 3.91 17.08
CA ILE A 329 4.89 4.67 18.14
C ILE A 329 4.93 6.15 17.80
N LEU A 330 3.76 6.77 17.74
CA LEU A 330 3.59 8.21 17.71
C LEU A 330 3.35 8.69 19.14
N GLU A 331 4.26 9.51 19.66
CA GLU A 331 4.10 10.13 20.99
C GLU A 331 3.04 11.23 20.95
N ALA A 332 2.37 11.44 22.08
CA ALA A 332 1.28 12.43 22.20
C ALA A 332 1.77 13.84 21.86
N GLY A 333 1.16 14.44 20.86
CA GLY A 333 1.47 15.79 20.38
C GLY A 333 2.58 15.86 19.34
N ASP A 334 3.24 14.75 19.04
CA ASP A 334 4.18 14.68 17.91
C ASP A 334 3.43 14.58 16.59
N THR A 335 4.14 14.84 15.50
CA THR A 335 3.61 14.74 14.13
C THR A 335 4.08 13.44 13.50
N TYR A 336 3.14 12.63 13.02
CA TYR A 336 3.39 11.58 12.05
C TYR A 336 3.54 12.23 10.67
N ASP A 337 4.65 11.99 10.00
CA ASP A 337 4.98 12.60 8.71
C ASP A 337 5.77 11.60 7.89
N THR A 338 5.15 11.01 6.84
CA THR A 338 5.79 10.04 5.96
C THR A 338 5.35 10.20 4.52
N THR A 339 6.23 9.84 3.59
CA THR A 339 5.99 9.98 2.16
C THR A 339 6.38 8.71 1.40
N THR A 340 5.49 8.30 0.50
CA THR A 340 5.76 7.28 -0.52
C THR A 340 5.61 7.89 -1.91
N VAL A 341 6.54 7.59 -2.81
CA VAL A 341 6.55 8.16 -4.18
C VAL A 341 6.62 7.03 -5.19
N TYR A 342 5.73 7.06 -6.19
CA TYR A 342 5.77 6.20 -7.36
C TYR A 342 6.01 7.05 -8.59
N LYS A 343 7.23 6.98 -9.16
CA LYS A 343 7.65 7.77 -10.32
C LYS A 343 7.70 6.91 -11.57
N PHE A 344 7.07 7.37 -12.64
CA PHE A 344 6.94 6.63 -13.89
C PHE A 344 7.85 7.21 -14.99
N ILE A 345 8.53 6.30 -15.69
CA ILE A 345 9.41 6.54 -16.83
C ILE A 345 8.80 5.78 -18.03
N PHE A 346 8.57 6.50 -19.15
CA PHE A 346 7.87 5.98 -20.32
C PHE A 346 8.32 6.66 -21.61
#